data_3d0d1db2579f15f3b93cd3476a35bd02
#
_entry.id   3d0d1db2579f15f3b93cd3476a35bd02
#
_cell.length_a   1.000
_cell.length_b   1.000
_cell.length_c   1.000
_cell.angle_alpha   90.00
_cell.angle_beta   90.00
_cell.angle_gamma   90.00
#
_symmetry.space_group_name_H-M   'P 1'
#
loop_
_entity.id
_entity.type
_entity.pdbx_description
1 polymer ?
#
loop_
_entity_poly.entity_id
_entity_poly.type
_entity_poly.pdbx_seq_one_letter_code
_entity_poly.pdbx_strand_id
1 'polypeptide(L)'
;MALPASLANQLSLPLVAAPMFLISGPELALACCKEGVVGSFPALNQRTSEGFESWLEQMNRELDSFRQQNPSAQVAPYAVNLIVHRTNPRWQADLELCVKHQVPIVITSLGAASQVVDAVHSYGGLVFHDVTNQHHARKAAEAGVDGIIAVAAGAGGHAGTINP
;
A
#
# COMPACT_ATOMS: atom_id res chain seq x y z
N MET A 1 -0.65 -10.64 17.58
CA MET A 1 -1.39 -9.70 16.72
C MET A 1 -1.77 -10.48 15.47
N ALA A 2 -3.04 -10.60 15.14
CA ALA A 2 -3.49 -11.34 13.96
C ALA A 2 -3.53 -10.39 12.76
N LEU A 3 -3.28 -10.90 11.55
CA LEU A 3 -3.54 -10.17 10.31
C LEU A 3 -5.03 -9.80 10.23
N PRO A 4 -5.39 -8.67 9.61
CA PRO A 4 -6.79 -8.39 9.27
C PRO A 4 -7.41 -9.59 8.57
N ALA A 5 -8.61 -9.98 8.99
CA ALA A 5 -9.28 -11.18 8.45
C ALA A 5 -9.44 -11.11 6.92
N SER A 6 -9.60 -9.90 6.38
CA SER A 6 -9.64 -9.63 4.94
C SER A 6 -8.34 -10.00 4.21
N LEU A 7 -7.19 -10.01 4.88
CA LEU A 7 -5.91 -10.41 4.28
C LEU A 7 -5.55 -11.87 4.53
N ALA A 8 -5.89 -12.41 5.70
CA ALA A 8 -5.43 -13.71 6.15
C ALA A 8 -5.70 -14.85 5.15
N ASN A 9 -6.83 -14.78 4.44
CA ASN A 9 -7.24 -15.80 3.46
C ASN A 9 -6.74 -15.53 2.03
N GLN A 10 -6.09 -14.40 1.78
CA GLN A 10 -5.62 -14.00 0.46
C GLN A 10 -4.10 -14.13 0.30
N LEU A 11 -3.39 -14.43 1.38
CA LEU A 11 -1.93 -14.48 1.38
C LEU A 11 -1.42 -15.91 1.49
N SER A 12 -0.50 -16.31 0.60
CA SER A 12 0.30 -17.53 0.75
C SER A 12 1.34 -17.37 1.86
N LEU A 13 1.88 -16.17 1.99
CA LEU A 13 2.81 -15.77 3.06
C LEU A 13 2.42 -14.38 3.58
N PRO A 14 2.54 -14.13 4.89
CA PRO A 14 2.28 -12.81 5.49
C PRO A 14 3.43 -11.84 5.17
N LEU A 15 3.61 -11.53 3.90
CA LEU A 15 4.72 -10.75 3.37
C LEU A 15 4.21 -9.64 2.45
N VAL A 16 4.88 -8.49 2.53
CA VAL A 16 4.70 -7.37 1.61
C VAL A 16 6.02 -7.10 0.90
N ALA A 17 6.02 -7.14 -0.43
CA ALA A 17 7.12 -6.62 -1.22
C ALA A 17 7.10 -5.09 -1.11
N ALA A 18 8.08 -4.53 -0.42
CA ALA A 18 8.12 -3.11 -0.07
C ALA A 18 8.10 -2.19 -1.31
N PRO A 19 7.43 -1.02 -1.24
CA PRO A 19 7.40 -0.07 -2.34
C PRO A 19 8.77 0.59 -2.51
N MET A 20 9.46 0.29 -3.60
CA MET A 20 10.80 0.83 -3.90
C MET A 20 10.70 1.96 -4.93
N PHE A 21 11.31 3.12 -4.61
CA PHE A 21 11.36 4.26 -5.51
C PHE A 21 12.09 3.90 -6.81
N LEU A 22 11.53 4.27 -7.94
CA LEU A 22 11.98 4.01 -9.31
C LEU A 22 12.00 2.52 -9.74
N ILE A 23 11.90 1.56 -8.83
CA ILE A 23 12.02 0.13 -9.14
C ILE A 23 10.65 -0.54 -9.18
N SER A 24 9.83 -0.32 -8.15
CA SER A 24 8.52 -0.96 -8.07
C SER A 24 7.52 -0.32 -9.03
N GLY A 25 6.92 -1.16 -9.84
CA GLY A 25 5.83 -0.81 -10.76
C GLY A 25 4.84 -1.96 -10.87
N PRO A 26 3.85 -1.86 -11.77
CA PRO A 26 2.81 -2.88 -11.93
C PRO A 26 3.37 -4.27 -12.20
N GLU A 27 4.40 -4.41 -13.02
CA GLU A 27 4.97 -5.72 -13.37
C GLU A 27 5.45 -6.48 -12.13
N LEU A 28 6.25 -5.83 -11.28
CA LEU A 28 6.74 -6.43 -10.05
C LEU A 28 5.60 -6.70 -9.06
N ALA A 29 4.71 -5.73 -8.88
CA ALA A 29 3.58 -5.88 -7.97
C ALA A 29 2.63 -7.01 -8.40
N LEU A 30 2.32 -7.12 -9.70
CA LEU A 30 1.52 -8.20 -10.26
C LEU A 30 2.17 -9.57 -10.05
N ALA A 31 3.48 -9.68 -10.30
CA ALA A 31 4.21 -10.92 -10.07
C ALA A 31 4.09 -11.37 -8.59
N CYS A 32 4.30 -10.46 -7.65
CA CYS A 32 4.14 -10.74 -6.22
C CYS A 32 2.70 -11.15 -5.87
N CYS A 33 1.70 -10.39 -6.35
CA CYS A 33 0.30 -10.69 -6.04
C CYS A 33 -0.15 -12.04 -6.57
N LYS A 34 0.29 -12.44 -7.76
CA LYS A 34 -0.02 -13.75 -8.36
C LYS A 34 0.56 -14.93 -7.57
N GLU A 35 1.65 -14.71 -6.82
CA GLU A 35 2.27 -15.69 -5.92
C GLU A 35 1.74 -15.62 -4.47
N GLY A 36 0.68 -14.84 -4.22
CA GLY A 36 0.07 -14.73 -2.90
C GLY A 36 0.84 -13.87 -1.90
N VAL A 37 1.69 -12.96 -2.39
CA VAL A 37 2.44 -11.96 -1.62
C VAL A 37 1.93 -10.57 -1.99
N VAL A 38 1.72 -9.69 -1.02
CA VAL A 38 1.31 -8.30 -1.32
C VAL A 38 2.40 -7.61 -2.14
N GLY A 39 2.10 -7.30 -3.40
CA GLY A 39 2.95 -6.46 -4.24
C GLY A 39 2.66 -4.99 -4.01
N SER A 40 3.66 -4.12 -4.01
CA SER A 40 3.43 -2.70 -3.80
C SER A 40 4.30 -1.80 -4.69
N PHE A 41 3.83 -0.57 -4.90
CA PHE A 41 4.57 0.48 -5.60
C PHE A 41 4.21 1.87 -5.09
N PRO A 42 5.14 2.85 -5.14
CA PRO A 42 4.83 4.24 -4.85
C PRO A 42 4.01 4.89 -5.95
N ALA A 43 2.98 5.66 -5.60
CA ALA A 43 2.25 6.49 -6.57
C ALA A 43 3.18 7.48 -7.30
N LEU A 44 4.20 7.98 -6.60
CA LEU A 44 5.20 8.91 -7.14
C LEU A 44 6.19 8.28 -8.13
N ASN A 45 6.18 6.96 -8.33
CA ASN A 45 6.95 6.34 -9.42
C ASN A 45 6.36 6.68 -10.80
N GLN A 46 5.09 7.09 -10.84
CA GLN A 46 4.54 7.82 -11.99
C GLN A 46 4.72 9.33 -11.80
N ARG A 47 5.03 10.01 -12.89
CA ARG A 47 5.25 11.46 -12.86
C ARG A 47 3.97 12.28 -12.82
N THR A 48 2.87 11.70 -13.29
CA THR A 48 1.55 12.35 -13.35
C THR A 48 0.48 11.48 -12.70
N SER A 49 -0.62 12.08 -12.27
CA SER A 49 -1.77 11.34 -11.73
C SER A 49 -2.45 10.48 -12.80
N GLU A 50 -2.48 10.92 -14.05
CA GLU A 50 -3.02 10.13 -15.17
C GLU A 50 -2.19 8.87 -15.44
N GLY A 51 -0.85 8.98 -15.36
CA GLY A 51 0.04 7.82 -15.46
C GLY A 51 -0.15 6.86 -14.29
N PHE A 52 -0.37 7.40 -13.08
CA PHE A 52 -0.69 6.59 -11.92
C PHE A 52 -2.06 5.89 -12.07
N GLU A 53 -3.06 6.59 -12.57
CA GLU A 53 -4.37 5.99 -12.86
C GLU A 53 -4.27 4.82 -13.84
N SER A 54 -3.51 4.98 -14.92
CA SER A 54 -3.27 3.90 -15.89
C SER A 54 -2.66 2.66 -15.24
N TRP A 55 -1.79 2.83 -14.23
CA TRP A 55 -1.23 1.72 -13.45
C TRP A 55 -2.30 1.02 -12.60
N LEU A 56 -3.20 1.78 -11.96
CA LEU A 56 -4.30 1.20 -11.19
C LEU A 56 -5.25 0.39 -12.07
N GLU A 57 -5.59 0.91 -13.24
CA GLU A 57 -6.39 0.20 -14.23
C GLU A 57 -5.72 -1.11 -14.69
N GLN A 58 -4.41 -1.07 -14.94
CA GLN A 58 -3.63 -2.26 -15.29
C GLN A 58 -3.67 -3.29 -14.17
N MET A 59 -3.40 -2.87 -12.91
CA MET A 59 -3.41 -3.76 -11.75
C MET A 59 -4.76 -4.49 -11.62
N ASN A 60 -5.85 -3.74 -11.61
CA ASN A 60 -7.20 -4.30 -11.44
C ASN A 60 -7.52 -5.27 -12.59
N ARG A 61 -7.36 -4.86 -13.84
CA ARG A 61 -7.64 -5.69 -15.01
C ARG A 61 -6.83 -6.99 -15.01
N GLU A 62 -5.53 -6.92 -14.75
CA GLU A 62 -4.67 -8.11 -14.83
C GLU A 62 -4.87 -9.06 -13.67
N LEU A 63 -5.10 -8.55 -12.45
CA LEU A 63 -5.40 -9.41 -11.30
C LEU A 63 -6.76 -10.09 -11.43
N ASP A 64 -7.77 -9.37 -11.93
CA ASP A 64 -9.10 -9.96 -12.16
C ASP A 64 -9.05 -11.03 -13.25
N SER A 65 -8.35 -10.76 -14.35
CA SER A 65 -8.14 -11.76 -15.40
C SER A 65 -7.41 -13.00 -14.87
N PHE A 66 -6.37 -12.80 -14.05
CA PHE A 66 -5.62 -13.91 -13.47
C PHE A 66 -6.47 -14.76 -12.50
N ARG A 67 -7.28 -14.13 -11.65
CA ARG A 67 -8.22 -14.82 -10.74
C ARG A 67 -9.23 -15.66 -11.50
N GLN A 68 -9.78 -15.13 -12.59
CA GLN A 68 -10.73 -15.86 -13.45
C GLN A 68 -10.10 -17.09 -14.10
N GLN A 69 -8.84 -16.99 -14.54
CA GLN A 69 -8.12 -18.08 -15.18
C GLN A 69 -7.59 -19.11 -14.17
N ASN A 70 -7.40 -18.71 -12.91
CA ASN A 70 -6.81 -19.52 -11.86
C ASN A 70 -7.66 -19.49 -10.58
N PRO A 71 -8.88 -20.05 -10.58
CA PRO A 71 -9.83 -19.93 -9.48
C PRO A 71 -9.37 -20.57 -8.16
N SER A 72 -8.37 -21.47 -8.21
CA SER A 72 -7.77 -22.08 -7.02
C SER A 72 -6.51 -21.35 -6.52
N ALA A 73 -6.02 -20.36 -7.26
CA ALA A 73 -4.83 -19.62 -6.86
C ALA A 73 -5.13 -18.65 -5.71
N GLN A 74 -4.22 -18.58 -4.76
CA GLN A 74 -4.22 -17.58 -3.71
C GLN A 74 -3.61 -16.29 -4.28
N VAL A 75 -4.44 -15.31 -4.61
CA VAL A 75 -3.99 -14.05 -5.23
C VAL A 75 -4.07 -12.93 -4.21
N ALA A 76 -2.92 -12.45 -3.78
CA ALA A 76 -2.83 -11.35 -2.82
C ALA A 76 -3.36 -10.03 -3.39
N PRO A 77 -3.86 -9.12 -2.54
CA PRO A 77 -4.14 -7.75 -2.94
C PRO A 77 -2.83 -6.99 -3.19
N TYR A 78 -2.89 -5.90 -3.97
CA TYR A 78 -1.76 -4.99 -4.10
C TYR A 78 -1.87 -3.82 -3.12
N ALA A 79 -0.75 -3.13 -2.93
CA ALA A 79 -0.68 -1.93 -2.11
C ALA A 79 -0.07 -0.75 -2.90
N VAL A 80 -0.52 0.46 -2.57
CA VAL A 80 0.04 1.72 -3.09
C VAL A 80 0.64 2.50 -1.94
N ASN A 81 1.89 2.91 -2.06
CA ASN A 81 2.48 3.86 -1.14
C ASN A 81 2.16 5.30 -1.56
N LEU A 82 1.56 6.04 -0.63
CA LEU A 82 1.15 7.43 -0.78
C LEU A 82 1.89 8.30 0.24
N ILE A 83 2.76 9.19 -0.24
CA ILE A 83 3.45 10.16 0.62
C ILE A 83 2.52 11.31 0.94
N VAL A 84 2.00 11.34 2.16
CA VAL A 84 1.04 12.34 2.65
C VAL A 84 1.79 13.49 3.31
N HIS A 85 2.52 14.25 2.51
CA HIS A 85 3.28 15.40 2.99
C HIS A 85 3.04 16.62 2.11
N ARG A 86 3.11 17.82 2.69
CA ARG A 86 2.90 19.09 1.98
C ARG A 86 3.82 19.31 0.78
N THR A 87 4.94 18.62 0.72
CA THR A 87 5.86 18.67 -0.43
C THR A 87 5.42 17.79 -1.60
N ASN A 88 4.43 16.94 -1.40
CA ASN A 88 3.80 16.19 -2.49
C ASN A 88 2.52 16.93 -2.92
N PRO A 89 2.54 17.73 -3.98
CA PRO A 89 1.37 18.50 -4.41
C PRO A 89 0.25 17.61 -4.97
N ARG A 90 0.56 16.36 -5.30
CA ARG A 90 -0.39 15.43 -5.93
C ARG A 90 -1.12 14.51 -4.96
N TRP A 91 -0.73 14.46 -3.69
CA TRP A 91 -1.21 13.41 -2.78
C TRP A 91 -2.74 13.33 -2.67
N GLN A 92 -3.44 14.48 -2.76
CA GLN A 92 -4.91 14.50 -2.72
C GLN A 92 -5.52 13.91 -4.00
N ALA A 93 -5.04 14.32 -5.17
CA ALA A 93 -5.48 13.77 -6.45
C ALA A 93 -5.17 12.27 -6.54
N ASP A 94 -4.00 11.86 -6.11
CA ASP A 94 -3.61 10.44 -6.09
C ASP A 94 -4.45 9.63 -5.07
N LEU A 95 -4.87 10.25 -3.95
CA LEU A 95 -5.82 9.62 -3.01
C LEU A 95 -7.21 9.45 -3.64
N GLU A 96 -7.71 10.45 -4.35
CA GLU A 96 -8.99 10.35 -5.09
C GLU A 96 -8.96 9.20 -6.10
N LEU A 97 -7.84 8.99 -6.78
CA LEU A 97 -7.64 7.85 -7.67
C LEU A 97 -7.62 6.51 -6.90
N CYS A 98 -6.98 6.47 -5.72
CA CYS A 98 -7.02 5.28 -4.88
C CYS A 98 -8.47 4.93 -4.48
N VAL A 99 -9.28 5.93 -4.14
CA VAL A 99 -10.72 5.73 -3.83
C VAL A 99 -11.48 5.28 -5.07
N LYS A 100 -11.31 5.96 -6.20
CA LYS A 100 -11.98 5.63 -7.47
C LYS A 100 -11.74 4.18 -7.90
N HIS A 101 -10.50 3.72 -7.78
CA HIS A 101 -10.08 2.37 -8.18
C HIS A 101 -10.12 1.35 -7.04
N GLN A 102 -10.62 1.74 -5.85
CA GLN A 102 -10.76 0.90 -4.66
C GLN A 102 -9.46 0.15 -4.34
N VAL A 103 -8.33 0.88 -4.26
CA VAL A 103 -7.03 0.30 -3.96
C VAL A 103 -7.09 -0.50 -2.65
N PRO A 104 -6.80 -1.81 -2.66
CA PRO A 104 -7.06 -2.66 -1.48
C PRO A 104 -6.27 -2.25 -0.23
N ILE A 105 -5.03 -1.81 -0.42
CA ILE A 105 -4.14 -1.40 0.68
C ILE A 105 -3.46 -0.09 0.29
N VAL A 106 -3.56 0.92 1.16
CA VAL A 106 -2.80 2.16 1.02
C VAL A 106 -1.74 2.21 2.12
N ILE A 107 -0.48 2.34 1.75
CA ILE A 107 0.64 2.54 2.67
C ILE A 107 0.92 4.03 2.73
N THR A 108 0.69 4.67 3.88
CA THR A 108 0.96 6.09 4.06
C THR A 108 2.33 6.31 4.68
N SER A 109 3.05 7.29 4.17
CA SER A 109 4.36 7.72 4.69
C SER A 109 4.33 9.23 4.89
N LEU A 110 4.87 9.71 5.98
CA LEU A 110 5.01 11.13 6.35
C LEU A 110 3.65 11.87 6.43
N GLY A 111 3.34 12.45 7.58
CA GLY A 111 2.16 13.31 7.77
C GLY A 111 0.96 12.63 8.45
N ALA A 112 -0.19 13.33 8.42
CA ALA A 112 -1.40 12.88 9.11
C ALA A 112 -2.18 11.87 8.27
N ALA A 113 -2.31 10.65 8.79
CA ALA A 113 -3.00 9.56 8.11
C ALA A 113 -4.54 9.68 8.14
N SER A 114 -5.14 10.49 9.02
CA SER A 114 -6.59 10.48 9.29
C SER A 114 -7.47 10.67 8.05
N GLN A 115 -7.14 11.65 7.19
CA GLN A 115 -7.91 11.88 5.97
C GLN A 115 -7.83 10.69 4.98
N VAL A 116 -6.68 10.02 4.94
CA VAL A 116 -6.51 8.81 4.11
C VAL A 116 -7.30 7.66 4.69
N VAL A 117 -7.28 7.50 6.02
CA VAL A 117 -8.04 6.45 6.72
C VAL A 117 -9.52 6.55 6.39
N ASP A 118 -10.13 7.72 6.59
CA ASP A 118 -11.56 7.91 6.31
C ASP A 118 -11.90 7.61 4.84
N ALA A 119 -11.07 8.09 3.91
CA ALA A 119 -11.29 7.88 2.49
C ALA A 119 -11.15 6.40 2.08
N VAL A 120 -10.12 5.71 2.57
CA VAL A 120 -9.86 4.31 2.23
C VAL A 120 -10.86 3.37 2.92
N HIS A 121 -11.23 3.64 4.17
CA HIS A 121 -12.23 2.87 4.87
C HIS A 121 -13.63 3.00 4.25
N SER A 122 -13.93 4.11 3.54
CA SER A 122 -15.23 4.31 2.90
C SER A 122 -15.60 3.22 1.89
N TYR A 123 -14.62 2.52 1.31
CA TYR A 123 -14.83 1.41 0.38
C TYR A 123 -14.32 0.06 0.91
N GLY A 124 -13.90 -0.01 2.19
CA GLY A 124 -13.43 -1.25 2.82
C GLY A 124 -11.96 -1.58 2.57
N GLY A 125 -11.16 -0.63 2.07
CA GLY A 125 -9.71 -0.76 1.95
C GLY A 125 -9.00 -0.69 3.31
N LEU A 126 -7.72 -1.02 3.34
CA LEU A 126 -6.86 -1.00 4.53
C LEU A 126 -5.81 0.09 4.42
N VAL A 127 -5.48 0.70 5.56
CA VAL A 127 -4.40 1.70 5.65
C VAL A 127 -3.30 1.20 6.56
N PHE A 128 -2.08 1.10 6.03
CA PHE A 128 -0.86 0.87 6.81
C PHE A 128 -0.04 2.16 6.86
N HIS A 129 0.67 2.40 7.96
CA HIS A 129 1.46 3.62 8.12
C HIS A 129 2.88 3.33 8.55
N ASP A 130 3.83 3.94 7.82
CA ASP A 130 5.26 3.87 8.12
C ASP A 130 5.61 4.71 9.35
N VAL A 131 6.23 4.11 10.35
CA VAL A 131 6.66 4.78 11.57
C VAL A 131 8.11 4.43 11.91
N THR A 132 8.83 5.42 12.45
CA THR A 132 10.23 5.26 12.88
C THR A 132 10.41 5.27 14.39
N ASN A 133 9.35 5.54 15.15
CA ASN A 133 9.41 5.60 16.62
C ASN A 133 8.02 5.39 17.24
N GLN A 134 7.99 5.15 18.55
CA GLN A 134 6.77 4.90 19.30
C GLN A 134 5.78 6.08 19.31
N HIS A 135 6.28 7.32 19.28
CA HIS A 135 5.41 8.50 19.25
C HIS A 135 4.59 8.54 17.95
N HIS A 136 5.24 8.30 16.81
CA HIS A 136 4.55 8.21 15.52
C HIS A 136 3.62 6.99 15.45
N ALA A 137 4.00 5.86 16.05
CA ALA A 137 3.15 4.68 16.12
C ALA A 137 1.84 4.94 16.88
N ARG A 138 1.90 5.64 18.02
CA ARG A 138 0.70 6.02 18.77
C ARG A 138 -0.21 6.95 17.96
N LYS A 139 0.37 7.97 17.31
CA LYS A 139 -0.40 8.88 16.44
C LYS A 139 -1.06 8.17 15.27
N ALA A 140 -0.37 7.21 14.65
CA ALA A 140 -0.95 6.40 13.58
C ALA A 140 -2.11 5.54 14.09
N ALA A 141 -1.95 4.90 15.26
CA ALA A 141 -3.01 4.12 15.89
C ALA A 141 -4.23 5.00 16.28
N GLU A 142 -4.00 6.19 16.83
CA GLU A 142 -5.05 7.17 17.13
C GLU A 142 -5.79 7.65 15.88
N ALA A 143 -5.11 7.70 14.74
CA ALA A 143 -5.70 8.02 13.44
C ALA A 143 -6.52 6.87 12.84
N GLY A 144 -6.51 5.67 13.45
CA GLY A 144 -7.33 4.54 13.05
C GLY A 144 -6.73 3.67 11.93
N VAL A 145 -5.40 3.68 11.73
CA VAL A 145 -4.77 2.81 10.72
C VAL A 145 -4.91 1.33 11.09
N ASP A 146 -5.03 0.47 10.09
CA ASP A 146 -5.20 -0.98 10.25
C ASP A 146 -3.89 -1.70 10.57
N GLY A 147 -2.76 -1.09 10.26
CA GLY A 147 -1.45 -1.66 10.52
C GLY A 147 -0.33 -0.61 10.59
N ILE A 148 0.72 -0.97 11.31
CA ILE A 148 1.92 -0.14 11.49
C ILE A 148 3.10 -0.86 10.87
N ILE A 149 3.85 -0.15 10.02
CA ILE A 149 5.12 -0.61 9.45
C ILE A 149 6.24 0.02 10.27
N ALA A 150 6.92 -0.78 11.09
CA ALA A 150 8.05 -0.32 11.90
C ALA A 150 9.31 -0.21 11.04
N VAL A 151 9.71 1.01 10.72
CA VAL A 151 10.89 1.30 9.91
C VAL A 151 12.09 1.49 10.84
N ALA A 152 12.91 0.45 10.97
CA ALA A 152 14.07 0.41 11.87
C ALA A 152 15.39 0.73 11.13
N ALA A 153 16.54 0.76 11.87
CA ALA A 153 17.89 1.04 11.34
C ALA A 153 18.33 -0.08 10.44
N GLY A 154 17.91 -0.93 9.95
CA GLY A 154 18.30 -1.96 8.96
C GLY A 154 17.40 -1.96 7.72
N ALA A 155 16.42 -1.06 7.67
CA ALA A 155 15.51 -0.98 6.55
C ALA A 155 16.25 -0.51 5.28
N GLY A 156 15.89 -1.08 4.13
CA GLY A 156 16.31 -0.58 2.83
C GLY A 156 15.69 0.78 2.53
N GLY A 157 16.38 1.64 1.81
CA GLY A 157 15.89 2.98 1.49
C GLY A 157 15.94 3.94 2.69
N HIS A 158 14.85 4.66 2.94
CA HIS A 158 14.74 5.55 4.11
C HIS A 158 14.59 4.71 5.39
N ALA A 159 15.67 4.64 6.17
CA ALA A 159 15.70 3.86 7.41
C ALA A 159 15.41 4.72 8.63
N GLY A 160 14.90 4.09 9.70
CA GLY A 160 14.86 4.67 11.02
C GLY A 160 16.26 4.63 11.69
N THR A 161 16.38 5.32 12.81
CA THR A 161 17.65 5.36 13.59
C THR A 161 17.65 4.37 14.75
N ILE A 162 16.54 3.75 15.05
CA ILE A 162 16.36 2.84 16.18
C ILE A 162 16.55 1.40 15.68
N ASN A 163 17.34 0.62 16.43
CA ASN A 163 17.45 -0.82 16.17
C ASN A 163 16.10 -1.51 16.43
N PRO A 164 15.77 -2.56 15.63
CA PRO A 164 14.54 -3.32 15.81
C PRO A 164 14.48 -4.03 17.16
#